data_c1a517e31a260642eca018ab462660bb
#
_entry.id   c1a517e31a260642eca018ab462660bb
#
_cell.length_a   1.000
_cell.length_b   1.000
_cell.length_c   1.000
_cell.angle_alpha   90.00
_cell.angle_beta   90.00
_cell.angle_gamma   90.00
#
_symmetry.space_group_name_H-M   'P 1'
#
loop_
_entity.id
_entity.type
_entity.pdbx_description
1 polymer ?
#
loop_
_entity_poly.entity_id
_entity_poly.type
_entity_poly.pdbx_seq_one_letter_code
_entity_poly.pdbx_strand_id
1 'polypeptide(L)'
;MYEKTFPNKRFKHTLEFLKKHIATSETIFDLGVPNPFSKIMVENGYTVKNTTGEDIDNNQTALQNGNYTVFTAFEIFEHLLNPYTVLENVKCDKLLISIPLRLWFSSAYRSKTDMWDRHYHEFEDWQLDWLLEKTGWKIIDREKFTHPVKKIGFRPLLRFFTPRYYIVYAVRNLKK
;
A
#
# COMPACT_ATOMS: atom_id res chain seq x y z
N MET A 1 0.14 -5.87 -17.28
CA MET A 1 -0.46 -6.81 -16.31
C MET A 1 -1.83 -6.36 -15.78
N TYR A 2 -2.06 -5.07 -15.58
CA TYR A 2 -3.33 -4.53 -15.02
C TYR A 2 -4.53 -4.53 -15.98
N GLU A 3 -4.34 -4.59 -17.29
CA GLU A 3 -5.43 -4.45 -18.29
C GLU A 3 -6.41 -5.64 -18.33
N LYS A 4 -6.02 -6.84 -17.89
CA LYS A 4 -6.88 -8.05 -17.95
C LYS A 4 -7.59 -8.41 -16.64
N THR A 5 -7.17 -7.83 -15.50
CA THR A 5 -7.76 -8.11 -14.18
C THR A 5 -7.84 -6.84 -13.37
N PHE A 6 -8.72 -5.94 -13.77
CA PHE A 6 -8.93 -4.69 -13.04
C PHE A 6 -9.41 -5.02 -11.61
N PRO A 7 -8.63 -4.73 -10.54
CA PRO A 7 -9.00 -5.08 -9.16
C PRO A 7 -10.04 -4.09 -8.61
N ASN A 8 -11.17 -3.93 -9.33
CA ASN A 8 -12.19 -2.91 -9.06
C ASN A 8 -12.67 -2.90 -7.61
N LYS A 9 -12.85 -4.08 -7.00
CA LYS A 9 -13.28 -4.14 -5.59
C LYS A 9 -12.22 -3.59 -4.64
N ARG A 10 -10.94 -3.93 -4.87
CA ARG A 10 -9.84 -3.40 -4.08
C ARG A 10 -9.73 -1.89 -4.24
N PHE A 11 -9.72 -1.40 -5.47
CA PHE A 11 -9.64 0.03 -5.76
C PHE A 11 -10.80 0.82 -5.15
N LYS A 12 -12.02 0.30 -5.24
CA LYS A 12 -13.18 0.93 -4.62
C LYS A 12 -13.00 1.03 -3.10
N HIS A 13 -12.64 -0.08 -2.44
CA HIS A 13 -12.44 -0.11 -1.00
C HIS A 13 -11.30 0.83 -0.56
N THR A 14 -10.16 0.78 -1.25
CA THR A 14 -9.01 1.66 -0.98
C THR A 14 -9.39 3.14 -1.16
N LEU A 15 -10.18 3.48 -2.19
CA LEU A 15 -10.63 4.84 -2.41
C LEU A 15 -11.62 5.31 -1.32
N GLU A 16 -12.54 4.46 -0.88
CA GLU A 16 -13.47 4.76 0.22
C GLU A 16 -12.70 5.03 1.52
N PHE A 17 -11.69 4.21 1.82
CA PHE A 17 -10.83 4.41 2.98
C PHE A 17 -9.97 5.68 2.84
N LEU A 18 -9.43 5.97 1.66
CA LEU A 18 -8.70 7.21 1.39
C LEU A 18 -9.60 8.43 1.65
N LYS A 19 -10.81 8.45 1.09
CA LYS A 19 -11.78 9.56 1.24
C LYS A 19 -12.19 9.80 2.70
N LYS A 20 -12.21 8.76 3.51
CA LYS A 20 -12.54 8.85 4.94
C LYS A 20 -11.49 9.67 5.73
N HIS A 21 -10.22 9.64 5.31
CA HIS A 21 -9.11 10.16 6.09
C HIS A 21 -8.38 11.34 5.45
N ILE A 22 -8.44 11.48 4.11
CA ILE A 22 -7.64 12.44 3.35
C ILE A 22 -8.57 13.37 2.58
N ALA A 23 -8.44 14.67 2.83
CA ALA A 23 -9.16 15.69 2.09
C ALA A 23 -8.55 15.89 0.69
N THR A 24 -9.35 16.28 -0.29
CA THR A 24 -8.89 16.55 -1.66
C THR A 24 -7.95 17.77 -1.77
N SER A 25 -7.92 18.64 -0.76
CA SER A 25 -6.95 19.72 -0.66
C SER A 25 -5.53 19.28 -0.31
N GLU A 26 -5.35 18.03 0.10
CA GLU A 26 -4.04 17.47 0.42
C GLU A 26 -3.28 17.10 -0.85
N THR A 27 -1.96 17.21 -0.81
CA THR A 27 -1.07 16.74 -1.87
C THR A 27 -0.54 15.36 -1.52
N ILE A 28 -0.84 14.37 -2.36
CA ILE A 28 -0.44 12.98 -2.17
C ILE A 28 0.87 12.71 -2.92
N PHE A 29 1.83 12.09 -2.25
CA PHE A 29 2.94 11.40 -2.88
C PHE A 29 2.65 9.90 -2.83
N ASP A 30 2.34 9.33 -3.99
CA ASP A 30 2.02 7.91 -4.15
C ASP A 30 3.27 7.14 -4.61
N LEU A 31 3.77 6.25 -3.76
CA LEU A 31 4.95 5.45 -4.03
C LEU A 31 4.67 4.47 -5.18
N GLY A 32 5.55 4.46 -6.16
CA GLY A 32 5.40 3.70 -7.40
C GLY A 32 5.11 4.58 -8.61
N VAL A 33 5.30 4.04 -9.80
CA VAL A 33 5.00 4.74 -11.06
C VAL A 33 3.49 4.97 -11.22
N PRO A 34 3.07 5.96 -12.04
CA PRO A 34 1.66 6.17 -12.32
C PRO A 34 0.96 4.88 -12.75
N ASN A 35 -0.13 4.59 -12.11
CA ASN A 35 -0.87 3.34 -12.26
C ASN A 35 -2.39 3.60 -12.31
N PRO A 36 -3.23 2.60 -12.60
CA PRO A 36 -4.68 2.80 -12.68
C PRO A 36 -5.31 3.38 -11.40
N PHE A 37 -4.75 3.10 -10.22
CA PHE A 37 -5.30 3.64 -8.98
C PHE A 37 -4.88 5.11 -8.77
N SER A 38 -3.65 5.50 -9.12
CA SER A 38 -3.24 6.91 -9.16
C SER A 38 -4.17 7.74 -10.04
N LYS A 39 -4.56 7.21 -11.21
CA LYS A 39 -5.52 7.86 -12.10
C LYS A 39 -6.90 8.02 -11.44
N ILE A 40 -7.40 6.98 -10.77
CA ILE A 40 -8.67 7.03 -10.02
C ILE A 40 -8.61 8.11 -8.93
N MET A 41 -7.49 8.23 -8.19
CA MET A 41 -7.32 9.30 -7.20
C MET A 41 -7.43 10.68 -7.85
N VAL A 42 -6.74 10.92 -8.97
CA VAL A 42 -6.80 12.19 -9.71
C VAL A 42 -8.22 12.48 -10.21
N GLU A 43 -8.93 11.50 -10.79
CA GLU A 43 -10.32 11.63 -11.24
C GLU A 43 -11.29 11.93 -10.08
N ASN A 44 -10.91 11.62 -8.84
CA ASN A 44 -11.66 11.96 -7.63
C ASN A 44 -11.19 13.27 -6.96
N GLY A 45 -10.39 14.08 -7.65
CA GLY A 45 -10.03 15.44 -7.25
C GLY A 45 -8.76 15.54 -6.40
N TYR A 46 -7.99 14.48 -6.23
CA TYR A 46 -6.71 14.54 -5.51
C TYR A 46 -5.56 15.02 -6.38
N THR A 47 -4.66 15.80 -5.80
CA THR A 47 -3.36 16.11 -6.41
C THR A 47 -2.39 14.99 -6.06
N VAL A 48 -1.97 14.20 -7.08
CA VAL A 48 -1.12 13.01 -6.90
C VAL A 48 0.19 13.19 -7.64
N LYS A 49 1.30 12.94 -6.95
CA LYS A 49 2.64 12.82 -7.52
C LYS A 49 3.12 11.39 -7.31
N ASN A 50 3.72 10.82 -8.34
CA ASN A 50 4.27 9.46 -8.29
C ASN A 50 5.80 9.49 -8.43
N THR A 51 6.45 8.37 -8.10
CA THR A 51 7.85 8.13 -8.46
C THR A 51 7.99 7.91 -9.97
N THR A 52 9.20 8.04 -10.50
CA THR A 52 9.47 7.94 -11.94
C THR A 52 9.99 6.56 -12.38
N GLY A 53 10.04 5.59 -11.44
CA GLY A 53 10.50 4.22 -11.68
C GLY A 53 11.89 3.92 -11.12
N GLU A 54 12.41 4.83 -10.30
CA GLU A 54 13.62 4.58 -9.52
C GLU A 54 13.43 3.40 -8.55
N ASP A 55 14.50 2.65 -8.35
CA ASP A 55 14.57 1.62 -7.32
C ASP A 55 14.68 2.29 -5.95
N ILE A 56 13.57 2.27 -5.20
CA ILE A 56 13.44 2.95 -3.91
C ILE A 56 14.33 2.33 -2.82
N ASP A 57 14.72 1.08 -2.93
CA ASP A 57 15.69 0.48 -2.01
C ASP A 57 17.07 1.13 -2.14
N ASN A 58 17.42 1.63 -3.33
CA ASN A 58 18.70 2.24 -3.64
C ASN A 58 18.66 3.77 -3.73
N ASN A 59 17.52 4.37 -4.10
CA ASN A 59 17.38 5.80 -4.30
C ASN A 59 16.07 6.35 -3.73
N GLN A 60 16.15 7.04 -2.60
CA GLN A 60 15.02 7.63 -1.89
C GLN A 60 14.95 9.16 -2.03
N THR A 61 15.67 9.75 -2.97
CA THR A 61 15.69 11.20 -3.18
C THR A 61 14.29 11.79 -3.42
N ALA A 62 13.42 11.06 -4.12
CA ALA A 62 12.05 11.47 -4.37
C ALA A 62 11.23 11.67 -3.09
N LEU A 63 11.47 10.86 -2.04
CA LEU A 63 10.81 11.00 -0.74
C LEU A 63 11.25 12.26 0.01
N GLN A 64 12.47 12.72 -0.21
CA GLN A 64 13.08 13.83 0.52
C GLN A 64 12.75 15.20 -0.08
N ASN A 65 12.57 15.26 -1.40
CA ASN A 65 12.46 16.51 -2.16
C ASN A 65 11.02 16.94 -2.46
N GLY A 66 10.01 16.24 -1.92
CA GLY A 66 8.62 16.48 -2.27
C GLY A 66 7.88 17.41 -1.31
N ASN A 67 7.23 18.45 -1.86
CA ASN A 67 6.15 19.13 -1.15
C ASN A 67 4.90 18.28 -1.25
N TYR A 68 4.67 17.43 -0.26
CA TYR A 68 3.47 16.61 -0.12
C TYR A 68 3.06 16.53 1.36
N THR A 69 1.77 16.40 1.60
CA THR A 69 1.20 16.35 2.94
C THR A 69 0.79 14.95 3.37
N VAL A 70 0.65 14.07 2.38
CA VAL A 70 0.27 12.66 2.56
C VAL A 70 1.18 11.76 1.75
N PHE A 71 1.68 10.71 2.36
CA PHE A 71 2.37 9.62 1.69
C PHE A 71 1.42 8.42 1.52
N THR A 72 1.37 7.85 0.32
CA THR A 72 0.62 6.62 0.07
C THR A 72 1.51 5.55 -0.55
N ALA A 73 1.24 4.28 -0.20
CA ALA A 73 1.89 3.12 -0.80
C ALA A 73 0.89 1.95 -0.82
N PHE A 74 0.38 1.62 -2.00
CA PHE A 74 -0.64 0.58 -2.17
C PHE A 74 -0.05 -0.65 -2.84
N GLU A 75 0.12 -1.74 -2.08
CA GLU A 75 0.71 -3.00 -2.56
C GLU A 75 2.13 -2.77 -3.10
N ILE A 76 2.97 -2.13 -2.30
CA ILE A 76 4.37 -1.80 -2.65
C ILE A 76 5.33 -2.37 -1.61
N PHE A 77 4.97 -2.37 -0.32
CA PHE A 77 5.90 -2.71 0.77
C PHE A 77 6.39 -4.15 0.71
N GLU A 78 5.60 -5.07 0.17
CA GLU A 78 6.00 -6.46 -0.07
C GLU A 78 7.12 -6.60 -1.11
N HIS A 79 7.28 -5.60 -1.98
CA HIS A 79 8.30 -5.57 -3.03
C HIS A 79 9.61 -4.88 -2.61
N LEU A 80 9.63 -4.20 -1.45
CA LEU A 80 10.83 -3.54 -0.93
C LEU A 80 11.71 -4.53 -0.18
N LEU A 81 13.02 -4.39 -0.31
CA LEU A 81 14.00 -5.09 0.54
C LEU A 81 14.06 -4.47 1.93
N ASN A 82 13.95 -3.14 2.01
CA ASN A 82 14.07 -2.40 3.25
C ASN A 82 12.94 -1.37 3.44
N PRO A 83 11.71 -1.80 3.75
CA PRO A 83 10.59 -0.90 4.00
C PRO A 83 10.81 0.04 5.21
N TYR A 84 11.68 -0.31 6.15
CA TYR A 84 12.03 0.51 7.31
C TYR A 84 12.62 1.85 6.90
N THR A 85 13.62 1.86 6.03
CA THR A 85 14.29 3.10 5.59
C THR A 85 13.36 4.01 4.78
N VAL A 86 12.43 3.43 4.03
CA VAL A 86 11.40 4.21 3.32
C VAL A 86 10.56 4.98 4.32
N LEU A 87 10.03 4.31 5.35
CA LEU A 87 9.19 4.93 6.38
C LEU A 87 9.92 6.01 7.18
N GLU A 88 11.22 5.84 7.46
CA GLU A 88 12.04 6.86 8.14
C GLU A 88 12.25 8.11 7.26
N ASN A 89 12.36 7.94 5.95
CA ASN A 89 12.63 9.03 5.01
C ASN A 89 11.38 9.77 4.52
N VAL A 90 10.17 9.29 4.81
CA VAL A 90 8.93 10.03 4.53
C VAL A 90 8.92 11.36 5.28
N LYS A 91 8.66 12.48 4.60
CA LYS A 91 8.74 13.86 5.13
C LYS A 91 7.38 14.53 5.39
N CYS A 92 6.33 13.76 5.51
CA CYS A 92 5.01 14.28 5.89
C CYS A 92 4.53 13.62 7.19
N ASP A 93 3.39 14.11 7.70
CA ASP A 93 2.81 13.65 8.98
C ASP A 93 1.65 12.67 8.82
N LYS A 94 1.25 12.37 7.59
CA LYS A 94 0.15 11.45 7.29
C LYS A 94 0.60 10.39 6.31
N LEU A 95 0.26 9.15 6.57
CA LEU A 95 0.46 8.07 5.61
C LEU A 95 -0.76 7.16 5.50
N LEU A 96 -0.91 6.55 4.34
CA LEU A 96 -1.91 5.54 4.06
C LEU A 96 -1.27 4.42 3.25
N ILE A 97 -1.20 3.23 3.84
CA ILE A 97 -0.50 2.08 3.26
C ILE A 97 -1.45 0.90 3.16
N SER A 98 -1.39 0.15 2.06
CA SER A 98 -1.98 -1.18 1.99
C SER A 98 -0.94 -2.23 1.64
N ILE A 99 -1.14 -3.43 2.18
CA ILE A 99 -0.33 -4.61 1.92
C ILE A 99 -1.21 -5.84 1.68
N PRO A 100 -0.75 -6.81 0.88
CA PRO A 100 -1.37 -8.12 0.82
C PRO A 100 -0.98 -8.94 2.05
N LEU A 101 -1.98 -9.50 2.72
CA LEU A 101 -1.75 -10.39 3.85
C LEU A 101 -1.39 -11.80 3.39
N ARG A 102 -0.51 -12.45 4.14
CA ARG A 102 -0.22 -13.87 4.01
C ARG A 102 -1.49 -14.71 4.16
N LEU A 103 -1.70 -15.62 3.23
CA LEU A 103 -2.80 -16.58 3.30
C LEU A 103 -2.28 -17.90 3.87
N TRP A 104 -2.79 -18.31 5.04
CA TRP A 104 -2.38 -19.52 5.75
C TRP A 104 -2.53 -20.82 4.93
N PHE A 105 -3.43 -20.82 3.94
CA PHE A 105 -3.73 -21.98 3.06
C PHE A 105 -3.02 -21.90 1.68
N SER A 106 -2.11 -20.94 1.51
CA SER A 106 -1.38 -20.74 0.24
C SER A 106 0.11 -20.58 0.53
N SER A 107 0.93 -21.05 -0.41
CA SER A 107 2.35 -20.69 -0.41
C SER A 107 2.52 -19.19 -0.67
N ALA A 108 3.65 -18.64 -0.23
CA ALA A 108 4.07 -17.29 -0.52
C ALA A 108 4.02 -17.01 -2.04
N TYR A 109 3.64 -15.78 -2.38
CA TYR A 109 3.66 -15.36 -3.78
C TYR A 109 5.10 -15.22 -4.27
N ARG A 110 5.35 -15.68 -5.48
CA ARG A 110 6.63 -15.40 -6.13
C ARG A 110 6.46 -15.30 -7.64
N SER A 111 6.92 -14.20 -8.20
CA SER A 111 7.13 -14.06 -9.64
C SER A 111 8.45 -14.71 -10.04
N LYS A 112 8.42 -15.51 -11.11
CA LYS A 112 9.62 -16.14 -11.68
C LYS A 112 10.19 -15.34 -12.86
N THR A 113 9.35 -14.52 -13.48
CA THR A 113 9.62 -13.87 -14.76
C THR A 113 9.73 -12.36 -14.66
N ASP A 114 9.06 -11.76 -13.68
CA ASP A 114 9.06 -10.31 -13.45
C ASP A 114 9.80 -9.99 -12.15
N MET A 115 10.92 -9.30 -12.27
CA MET A 115 11.74 -8.94 -11.11
C MET A 115 11.07 -7.89 -10.23
N TRP A 116 10.27 -6.99 -10.82
CA TRP A 116 9.56 -5.94 -10.11
C TRP A 116 8.32 -6.44 -9.37
N ASP A 117 7.82 -7.64 -9.73
CA ASP A 117 6.66 -8.30 -9.11
C ASP A 117 7.10 -9.39 -8.09
N ARG A 118 8.33 -9.32 -7.58
CA ARG A 118 8.80 -10.21 -6.52
C ARG A 118 8.37 -9.71 -5.17
N HIS A 119 7.76 -10.58 -4.37
CA HIS A 119 7.53 -10.31 -2.96
C HIS A 119 8.75 -10.75 -2.15
N TYR A 120 9.42 -9.82 -1.54
CA TYR A 120 10.49 -10.10 -0.57
C TYR A 120 9.92 -10.31 0.83
N HIS A 121 8.72 -9.79 1.08
CA HIS A 121 8.00 -9.94 2.35
C HIS A 121 6.61 -10.54 2.13
N GLU A 122 6.19 -11.40 3.05
CA GLU A 122 4.83 -11.91 3.19
C GLU A 122 4.31 -11.45 4.56
N PHE A 123 3.57 -10.34 4.56
CA PHE A 123 3.14 -9.69 5.78
C PHE A 123 1.95 -10.40 6.44
N GLU A 124 2.02 -10.44 7.76
CA GLU A 124 0.85 -10.44 8.65
C GLU A 124 0.60 -9.00 9.13
N ASP A 125 -0.63 -8.68 9.56
CA ASP A 125 -1.01 -7.31 9.93
C ASP A 125 -0.11 -6.71 11.03
N TRP A 126 0.15 -7.47 12.09
CA TRP A 126 0.99 -7.06 13.22
C TRP A 126 2.43 -6.70 12.81
N GLN A 127 2.96 -7.28 11.73
CA GLN A 127 4.30 -6.96 11.25
C GLN A 127 4.35 -5.53 10.68
N LEU A 128 3.32 -5.11 9.92
CA LEU A 128 3.20 -3.72 9.48
C LEU A 128 2.98 -2.79 10.66
N ASP A 129 2.14 -3.18 11.63
CA ASP A 129 1.88 -2.38 12.83
C ASP A 129 3.16 -2.08 13.60
N TRP A 130 3.98 -3.09 13.85
CA TRP A 130 5.26 -2.91 14.54
C TRP A 130 6.28 -2.12 13.73
N LEU A 131 6.28 -2.28 12.41
CA LEU A 131 7.15 -1.50 11.53
C LEU A 131 6.77 -0.01 11.59
N LEU A 132 5.49 0.32 11.56
CA LEU A 132 4.98 1.67 11.70
C LEU A 132 5.31 2.26 13.08
N GLU A 133 5.05 1.52 14.14
CA GLU A 133 5.41 1.94 15.51
C GLU A 133 6.91 2.22 15.64
N LYS A 134 7.75 1.30 15.16
CA LYS A 134 9.21 1.42 15.21
C LYS A 134 9.73 2.64 14.47
N THR A 135 9.08 3.03 13.37
CA THR A 135 9.44 4.19 12.54
C THR A 135 8.73 5.48 12.97
N GLY A 136 8.06 5.47 14.13
CA GLY A 136 7.48 6.66 14.75
C GLY A 136 6.12 7.06 14.18
N TRP A 137 5.35 6.10 13.67
CA TRP A 137 3.98 6.31 13.22
C TRP A 137 2.97 5.78 14.23
N LYS A 138 1.89 6.52 14.45
CA LYS A 138 0.74 6.11 15.26
C LYS A 138 -0.41 5.75 14.33
N ILE A 139 -0.86 4.51 14.39
CA ILE A 139 -2.03 4.05 13.66
C ILE A 139 -3.28 4.70 14.26
N ILE A 140 -4.07 5.32 13.39
CA ILE A 140 -5.34 5.98 13.74
C ILE A 140 -6.52 5.11 13.34
N ASP A 141 -6.44 4.49 12.15
CA ASP A 141 -7.48 3.60 11.64
C ASP A 141 -6.88 2.50 10.77
N ARG A 142 -7.56 1.37 10.68
CA ARG A 142 -7.13 0.22 9.91
C ARG A 142 -8.29 -0.69 9.55
N GLU A 143 -8.23 -1.29 8.38
CA GLU A 143 -9.25 -2.22 7.91
C GLU A 143 -8.61 -3.45 7.27
N LYS A 144 -9.25 -4.61 7.43
CA LYS A 144 -8.93 -5.83 6.70
C LYS A 144 -10.09 -6.18 5.79
N PHE A 145 -9.82 -6.52 4.55
CA PHE A 145 -10.87 -6.91 3.64
C PHE A 145 -10.51 -8.12 2.78
N THR A 146 -11.54 -8.88 2.41
CA THR A 146 -11.41 -10.06 1.58
C THR A 146 -11.39 -9.70 0.11
N HIS A 147 -10.75 -10.55 -0.70
CA HIS A 147 -10.79 -10.45 -2.16
C HIS A 147 -11.22 -11.79 -2.77
N PRO A 148 -12.54 -12.09 -2.77
CA PRO A 148 -13.05 -13.31 -3.33
C PRO A 148 -12.74 -13.44 -4.82
N VAL A 149 -12.41 -14.64 -5.26
CA VAL A 149 -12.23 -14.96 -6.68
C VAL A 149 -13.40 -15.80 -7.18
N LYS A 150 -13.90 -15.48 -8.37
CA LYS A 150 -15.00 -16.21 -9.02
C LYS A 150 -14.49 -17.53 -9.66
N LYS A 151 -14.03 -18.46 -8.81
CA LYS A 151 -13.62 -19.80 -9.20
C LYS A 151 -14.19 -20.81 -8.21
N ILE A 152 -14.52 -22.02 -8.68
CA ILE A 152 -14.96 -23.12 -7.81
C ILE A 152 -13.73 -23.86 -7.28
N GLY A 153 -13.72 -24.16 -5.97
CA GLY A 153 -12.64 -24.92 -5.34
C GLY A 153 -12.45 -24.53 -3.87
N PHE A 154 -11.70 -25.36 -3.12
CA PHE A 154 -11.47 -25.16 -1.69
C PHE A 154 -10.74 -23.83 -1.39
N ARG A 155 -9.64 -23.54 -2.10
CA ARG A 155 -8.90 -22.28 -1.92
C ARG A 155 -9.72 -21.02 -2.27
N PRO A 156 -10.47 -20.96 -3.39
CA PRO A 156 -11.43 -19.90 -3.67
C PRO A 156 -12.45 -19.71 -2.54
N LEU A 157 -13.00 -20.80 -2.00
CA LEU A 157 -13.96 -20.74 -0.89
C LEU A 157 -13.36 -20.07 0.35
N LEU A 158 -12.15 -20.44 0.75
CA LEU A 158 -11.46 -19.86 1.90
C LEU A 158 -11.21 -18.35 1.73
N ARG A 159 -11.02 -17.85 0.50
CA ARG A 159 -10.86 -16.42 0.21
C ARG A 159 -12.09 -15.55 0.50
N PHE A 160 -13.26 -16.13 0.65
CA PHE A 160 -14.44 -15.37 1.10
C PHE A 160 -14.36 -14.99 2.58
N PHE A 161 -13.68 -15.79 3.38
CA PHE A 161 -13.62 -15.65 4.83
C PHE A 161 -12.26 -15.15 5.34
N THR A 162 -11.21 -15.27 4.53
CA THR A 162 -9.85 -14.87 4.92
C THR A 162 -9.52 -13.51 4.33
N PRO A 163 -9.21 -12.50 5.14
CA PRO A 163 -8.74 -11.21 4.67
C PRO A 163 -7.49 -11.38 3.77
N ARG A 164 -7.49 -10.68 2.64
CA ARG A 164 -6.35 -10.68 1.71
C ARG A 164 -5.57 -9.39 1.77
N TYR A 165 -6.22 -8.31 2.15
CA TYR A 165 -5.62 -6.98 2.18
C TYR A 165 -5.79 -6.35 3.55
N TYR A 166 -4.79 -5.60 3.94
CA TYR A 166 -4.75 -4.78 5.13
C TYR A 166 -4.42 -3.36 4.73
N ILE A 167 -5.21 -2.39 5.14
CA ILE A 167 -5.02 -0.98 4.89
C ILE A 167 -4.97 -0.22 6.20
N VAL A 168 -4.04 0.73 6.30
CA VAL A 168 -3.76 1.50 7.51
C VAL A 168 -3.68 2.98 7.17
N TYR A 169 -4.32 3.80 8.00
CA TYR A 169 -4.06 5.24 8.09
C TYR A 169 -3.29 5.52 9.38
N ALA A 170 -2.16 6.18 9.27
CA ALA A 170 -1.34 6.55 10.42
C ALA A 170 -0.84 7.99 10.31
N VAL A 171 -0.51 8.56 11.46
CA VAL A 171 0.05 9.91 11.58
C VAL A 171 1.39 9.87 12.31
N ARG A 172 2.23 10.88 12.07
CA ARG A 172 3.51 10.99 12.75
C ARG A 172 3.29 11.11 14.26
N ASN A 173 3.98 10.30 15.05
CA ASN A 173 3.93 10.41 16.51
C ASN A 173 4.87 11.53 16.96
N LEU A 174 4.31 12.69 17.32
CA LEU A 174 5.06 13.86 17.76
C LEU A 174 5.70 13.70 19.16
N LYS A 175 5.60 12.52 19.78
CA LYS A 175 6.18 12.23 21.09
C LYS A 175 7.48 11.43 20.96
N LYS A 176 8.46 11.99 20.27
CA LYS A 176 9.86 11.56 20.41
C LYS A 176 10.73 12.74 20.73
#